data_99aebcf8088ca34c1b8695e96fa02646
#
_entry.id   99aebcf8088ca34c1b8695e96fa02646
#
_cell.length_a   1.000
_cell.length_b   1.000
_cell.length_c   1.000
_cell.angle_alpha   90.00
_cell.angle_beta   90.00
_cell.angle_gamma   90.00
#
_symmetry.space_group_name_H-M   'P 1'
#
loop_
_entity.id
_entity.type
_entity.pdbx_description
1 polymer ?
#
loop_
_entity_poly.entity_id
_entity_poly.type
_entity_poly.pdbx_seq_one_letter_code
_entity_poly.pdbx_strand_id
1 'polypeptide(L)'
;MKDHSILRSARTKSAVELVMHILFIVCGLLAVIAVLFISIYMIASGGPAIAKIGVFKFLFGQIWNPEAGQFGILPFILSSIVATALSILIAVPIGVGAAIFLTYMAGKKTGGIFLFIVELLASIPSVVYGLLGAMLVAPMIFKLQTMLSLP
;
A
#
# COMPACT_ATOMS: atom_id res chain seq x y z
N MET A 1 -17.29 20.13 49.64
CA MET A 1 -17.52 20.71 48.30
C MET A 1 -16.60 20.15 47.19
N LYS A 2 -15.74 19.17 47.45
CA LYS A 2 -14.75 18.62 46.48
C LYS A 2 -15.25 17.38 45.68
N ASP A 3 -16.27 16.69 46.15
CA ASP A 3 -16.72 15.41 45.56
C ASP A 3 -17.56 15.57 44.27
N HIS A 4 -18.32 16.65 44.14
CA HIS A 4 -19.16 16.86 42.94
C HIS A 4 -18.37 17.16 41.65
N SER A 5 -17.16 17.73 41.76
CA SER A 5 -16.29 18.03 40.63
C SER A 5 -15.64 16.77 40.05
N ILE A 6 -15.28 15.82 40.92
CA ILE A 6 -14.63 14.57 40.55
C ILE A 6 -15.62 13.64 39.83
N LEU A 7 -16.85 13.55 40.34
CA LEU A 7 -17.91 12.73 39.74
C LEU A 7 -18.37 13.28 38.40
N ARG A 8 -18.41 14.60 38.24
CA ARG A 8 -18.75 15.25 36.96
C ARG A 8 -17.67 15.03 35.89
N SER A 9 -16.40 15.07 36.29
CA SER A 9 -15.27 14.80 35.39
C SER A 9 -15.21 13.34 34.93
N ALA A 10 -15.52 12.39 35.84
CA ALA A 10 -15.58 10.96 35.49
C ALA A 10 -16.72 10.64 34.52
N ARG A 11 -17.89 11.26 34.72
CA ARG A 11 -19.07 11.04 33.87
C ARG A 11 -18.89 11.64 32.47
N THR A 12 -18.21 12.78 32.33
CA THR A 12 -17.90 13.40 31.03
C THR A 12 -16.85 12.59 30.27
N LYS A 13 -15.84 12.06 30.95
CA LYS A 13 -14.85 11.16 30.36
C LYS A 13 -15.49 9.89 29.83
N SER A 14 -16.37 9.26 30.62
CA SER A 14 -17.11 8.06 30.20
C SER A 14 -18.02 8.31 28.98
N ALA A 15 -18.67 9.45 28.89
CA ALA A 15 -19.51 9.80 27.75
C ALA A 15 -18.68 10.03 26.47
N VAL A 16 -17.56 10.73 26.57
CA VAL A 16 -16.64 10.94 25.43
C VAL A 16 -16.05 9.62 24.97
N GLU A 17 -15.65 8.77 25.91
CA GLU A 17 -15.10 7.45 25.59
C GLU A 17 -16.13 6.56 24.87
N LEU A 18 -17.39 6.58 25.31
CA LEU A 18 -18.48 5.85 24.65
C LEU A 18 -18.73 6.38 23.23
N VAL A 19 -18.78 7.70 23.06
CA VAL A 19 -18.97 8.32 21.72
C VAL A 19 -17.82 7.95 20.78
N MET A 20 -16.58 8.04 21.26
CA MET A 20 -15.40 7.65 20.47
C MET A 20 -15.44 6.16 20.12
N HIS A 21 -15.83 5.31 21.05
CA HIS A 21 -15.94 3.87 20.80
C HIS A 21 -16.98 3.55 19.72
N ILE A 22 -18.15 4.18 19.79
CA ILE A 22 -19.20 4.04 18.77
C ILE A 22 -18.71 4.56 17.42
N LEU A 23 -18.05 5.72 17.41
CA LEU A 23 -17.50 6.30 16.19
C LEU A 23 -16.50 5.33 15.52
N PHE A 24 -15.58 4.76 16.27
CA PHE A 24 -14.61 3.80 15.74
C PHE A 24 -15.28 2.53 15.24
N ILE A 25 -16.29 2.00 15.93
CA ILE A 25 -17.04 0.84 15.44
C ILE A 25 -17.75 1.16 14.12
N VAL A 26 -18.42 2.31 14.04
CA VAL A 26 -19.12 2.72 12.82
C VAL A 26 -18.14 2.90 11.66
N CYS A 27 -17.02 3.59 11.88
CA CYS A 27 -15.99 3.75 10.86
C CYS A 27 -15.38 2.41 10.42
N GLY A 28 -15.10 1.52 11.37
CA GLY A 28 -14.60 0.18 11.07
C GLY A 28 -15.60 -0.66 10.27
N LEU A 29 -16.88 -0.61 10.65
CA LEU A 29 -17.94 -1.31 9.93
C LEU A 29 -18.11 -0.78 8.49
N LEU A 30 -18.10 0.55 8.33
CA LEU A 30 -18.16 1.18 7.00
C LEU A 30 -16.98 0.77 6.12
N ALA A 31 -15.76 0.72 6.67
CA ALA A 31 -14.58 0.27 5.95
C ALA A 31 -14.72 -1.20 5.49
N VAL A 32 -15.18 -2.08 6.36
CA VAL A 32 -15.43 -3.49 6.00
C VAL A 32 -16.49 -3.62 4.92
N ILE A 33 -17.61 -2.91 5.05
CA ILE A 33 -18.69 -2.91 4.05
C ILE A 33 -18.17 -2.40 2.70
N ALA A 34 -17.37 -1.33 2.68
CA ALA A 34 -16.80 -0.79 1.45
C ALA A 34 -15.88 -1.81 0.76
N VAL A 35 -15.01 -2.49 1.51
CA VAL A 35 -14.12 -3.52 0.96
C VAL A 35 -14.92 -4.70 0.43
N LEU A 36 -15.92 -5.18 1.15
CA LEU A 36 -16.80 -6.26 0.69
C LEU A 36 -17.55 -5.86 -0.57
N PHE A 37 -18.09 -4.66 -0.63
CA PHE A 37 -18.82 -4.16 -1.81
C PHE A 37 -17.90 -4.13 -3.05
N ILE A 38 -16.68 -3.59 -2.91
CA ILE A 38 -15.70 -3.56 -4.00
C ILE A 38 -15.34 -4.98 -4.44
N SER A 39 -15.12 -5.88 -3.50
CA SER A 39 -14.77 -7.28 -3.78
C SER A 39 -15.88 -8.01 -4.54
N ILE A 40 -17.11 -7.88 -4.08
CA ILE A 40 -18.29 -8.47 -4.74
C ILE A 40 -18.47 -7.88 -6.14
N TYR A 41 -18.35 -6.55 -6.27
CA TYR A 41 -18.45 -5.88 -7.56
C TYR A 41 -17.38 -6.36 -8.55
N MET A 42 -16.13 -6.48 -8.12
CA MET A 42 -15.03 -6.97 -8.96
C MET A 42 -15.27 -8.41 -9.42
N ILE A 43 -15.73 -9.29 -8.54
CA ILE A 43 -16.04 -10.68 -8.88
C ILE A 43 -17.24 -10.74 -9.81
N ALA A 44 -18.30 -10.00 -9.54
CA ALA A 44 -19.51 -9.99 -10.37
C ALA A 44 -19.25 -9.42 -11.77
N SER A 45 -18.41 -8.41 -11.90
CA SER A 45 -18.08 -7.77 -13.19
C SER A 45 -17.01 -8.53 -13.96
N GLY A 46 -15.97 -9.02 -13.29
CA GLY A 46 -14.84 -9.70 -13.91
C GLY A 46 -15.09 -11.20 -14.14
N GLY A 47 -15.84 -11.85 -13.26
CA GLY A 47 -16.07 -13.29 -13.30
C GLY A 47 -16.66 -13.81 -14.63
N PRO A 48 -17.72 -13.20 -15.18
CA PRO A 48 -18.29 -13.62 -16.46
C PRO A 48 -17.33 -13.47 -17.64
N ALA A 49 -16.47 -12.46 -17.63
CA ALA A 49 -15.44 -12.27 -18.65
C ALA A 49 -14.38 -13.38 -18.59
N ILE A 50 -13.87 -13.67 -17.38
CA ILE A 50 -12.90 -14.75 -17.16
C ILE A 50 -13.50 -16.12 -17.51
N ALA A 51 -14.76 -16.35 -17.18
CA ALA A 51 -15.45 -17.60 -17.53
C ALA A 51 -15.57 -17.81 -19.05
N LYS A 52 -15.79 -16.74 -19.82
CA LYS A 52 -15.85 -16.80 -21.30
C LYS A 52 -14.47 -17.05 -21.93
N ILE A 53 -13.41 -16.47 -21.38
CA ILE A 53 -12.04 -16.62 -21.88
C ILE A 53 -11.48 -18.01 -21.51
N GLY A 54 -11.90 -18.54 -20.37
CA GLY A 54 -11.35 -19.72 -19.70
C GLY A 54 -10.24 -19.34 -18.73
N VAL A 55 -10.38 -19.81 -17.48
CA VAL A 55 -9.48 -19.45 -16.36
C VAL A 55 -8.02 -19.78 -16.67
N PHE A 56 -7.74 -20.97 -17.21
CA PHE A 56 -6.38 -21.39 -17.57
C PHE A 56 -5.78 -20.53 -18.68
N LYS A 57 -6.54 -20.22 -19.71
CA LYS A 57 -6.08 -19.38 -20.82
C LYS A 57 -5.84 -17.95 -20.36
N PHE A 58 -6.65 -17.45 -19.43
CA PHE A 58 -6.48 -16.13 -18.82
C PHE A 58 -5.22 -16.07 -17.96
N LEU A 59 -5.00 -17.04 -17.06
CA LEU A 59 -3.87 -17.02 -16.13
C LEU A 59 -2.52 -17.32 -16.82
N PHE A 60 -2.47 -18.25 -17.75
CA PHE A 60 -1.23 -18.71 -18.39
C PHE A 60 -1.04 -18.16 -19.81
N GLY A 61 -1.96 -17.38 -20.32
CA GLY A 61 -1.80 -16.70 -21.60
C GLY A 61 -0.66 -15.68 -21.55
N GLN A 62 0.13 -15.66 -22.62
CA GLN A 62 1.32 -14.83 -22.72
C GLN A 62 1.08 -13.50 -23.46
N ILE A 63 -0.07 -13.36 -24.13
CA ILE A 63 -0.37 -12.21 -24.97
C ILE A 63 -1.57 -11.47 -24.40
N TRP A 64 -1.37 -10.16 -24.20
CA TRP A 64 -2.43 -9.22 -23.86
C TRP A 64 -2.72 -8.35 -25.07
N ASN A 65 -3.74 -8.70 -25.84
CA ASN A 65 -4.21 -7.92 -26.98
C ASN A 65 -5.75 -7.89 -26.98
N PRO A 66 -6.36 -6.86 -26.38
CA PRO A 66 -7.81 -6.73 -26.32
C PRO A 66 -8.48 -6.64 -27.70
N GLU A 67 -7.80 -6.04 -28.69
CA GLU A 67 -8.32 -5.90 -30.06
C GLU A 67 -8.42 -7.26 -30.76
N ALA A 68 -7.49 -8.15 -30.47
CA ALA A 68 -7.51 -9.54 -30.97
C ALA A 68 -8.27 -10.52 -30.06
N GLY A 69 -8.90 -10.04 -28.98
CA GLY A 69 -9.61 -10.89 -28.02
C GLY A 69 -8.70 -11.80 -27.19
N GLN A 70 -7.41 -11.46 -27.06
CA GLN A 70 -6.44 -12.24 -26.30
C GLN A 70 -6.17 -11.56 -24.95
N PHE A 71 -6.47 -12.27 -23.86
CA PHE A 71 -6.39 -11.75 -22.50
C PHE A 71 -5.54 -12.68 -21.63
N GLY A 72 -4.22 -12.69 -21.86
CA GLY A 72 -3.28 -13.44 -21.05
C GLY A 72 -2.58 -12.56 -20.01
N ILE A 73 -2.64 -12.91 -18.72
CA ILE A 73 -2.05 -12.10 -17.65
C ILE A 73 -0.70 -12.62 -17.14
N LEU A 74 -0.19 -13.72 -17.67
CA LEU A 74 1.08 -14.31 -17.23
C LEU A 74 2.25 -13.31 -17.24
N PRO A 75 2.46 -12.46 -18.28
CA PRO A 75 3.53 -11.49 -18.27
C PRO A 75 3.43 -10.47 -17.13
N PHE A 76 2.20 -10.05 -16.77
CA PHE A 76 1.98 -9.14 -15.66
C PHE A 76 2.28 -9.79 -14.30
N ILE A 77 1.92 -11.07 -14.13
CA ILE A 77 2.23 -11.84 -12.93
C ILE A 77 3.75 -11.97 -12.77
N LEU A 78 4.45 -12.40 -13.82
CA LEU A 78 5.91 -12.58 -13.81
C LEU A 78 6.64 -11.25 -13.56
N SER A 79 6.23 -10.18 -14.23
CA SER A 79 6.80 -8.85 -14.03
C SER A 79 6.62 -8.37 -12.59
N SER A 80 5.44 -8.60 -12.01
CA SER A 80 5.15 -8.23 -10.62
C SER A 80 6.02 -9.02 -9.62
N ILE A 81 6.19 -10.33 -9.85
CA ILE A 81 7.04 -11.18 -9.00
C ILE A 81 8.49 -10.71 -9.07
N VAL A 82 9.03 -10.48 -10.26
CA VAL A 82 10.41 -10.02 -10.46
C VAL A 82 10.62 -8.64 -9.85
N ALA A 83 9.70 -7.70 -10.08
CA ALA A 83 9.78 -6.36 -9.52
C ALA A 83 9.74 -6.39 -7.99
N THR A 84 8.87 -7.22 -7.40
CA THR A 84 8.77 -7.39 -5.95
C THR A 84 10.04 -8.02 -5.38
N ALA A 85 10.57 -9.06 -6.01
CA ALA A 85 11.81 -9.72 -5.57
C ALA A 85 13.00 -8.76 -5.58
N LEU A 86 13.17 -8.00 -6.66
CA LEU A 86 14.21 -6.97 -6.77
C LEU A 86 14.04 -5.86 -5.72
N SER A 87 12.82 -5.41 -5.50
CA SER A 87 12.52 -4.40 -4.49
C SER A 87 12.86 -4.87 -3.09
N ILE A 88 12.50 -6.11 -2.72
CA ILE A 88 12.82 -6.71 -1.42
C ILE A 88 14.34 -6.88 -1.27
N LEU A 89 15.03 -7.34 -2.31
CA LEU A 89 16.47 -7.54 -2.29
C LEU A 89 17.25 -6.25 -1.96
N ILE A 90 16.73 -5.11 -2.42
CA ILE A 90 17.33 -3.78 -2.17
C ILE A 90 16.82 -3.20 -0.84
N ALA A 91 15.51 -3.25 -0.61
CA ALA A 91 14.88 -2.58 0.52
C ALA A 91 15.21 -3.23 1.88
N VAL A 92 15.31 -4.57 1.93
CA VAL A 92 15.57 -5.29 3.20
C VAL A 92 16.95 -4.96 3.79
N PRO A 93 18.07 -5.03 3.05
CA PRO A 93 19.37 -4.66 3.59
C PRO A 93 19.42 -3.20 4.08
N ILE A 94 18.84 -2.29 3.30
CA ILE A 94 18.80 -0.86 3.66
C ILE A 94 17.94 -0.64 4.89
N GLY A 95 16.75 -1.23 4.94
CA GLY A 95 15.82 -1.10 6.06
C GLY A 95 16.36 -1.68 7.36
N VAL A 96 16.97 -2.88 7.28
CA VAL A 96 17.60 -3.52 8.45
C VAL A 96 18.82 -2.71 8.91
N GLY A 97 19.65 -2.23 7.99
CA GLY A 97 20.80 -1.37 8.31
C GLY A 97 20.36 -0.06 8.98
N ALA A 98 19.31 0.58 8.46
CA ALA A 98 18.73 1.78 9.05
C ALA A 98 18.16 1.52 10.46
N ALA A 99 17.46 0.40 10.66
CA ALA A 99 16.89 0.02 11.94
C ALA A 99 18.01 -0.23 13.00
N ILE A 100 19.07 -0.94 12.62
CA ILE A 100 20.23 -1.18 13.50
C ILE A 100 20.91 0.15 13.85
N PHE A 101 21.14 1.01 12.86
CA PHE A 101 21.74 2.33 13.08
C PHE A 101 20.92 3.16 14.06
N LEU A 102 19.61 3.24 13.86
CA LEU A 102 18.70 4.03 14.70
C LEU A 102 18.62 3.49 16.13
N THR A 103 18.66 2.16 16.29
CA THR A 103 18.51 1.53 17.61
C THR A 103 19.81 1.54 18.43
N TYR A 104 20.95 1.30 17.80
CA TYR A 104 22.20 1.06 18.51
C TYR A 104 23.22 2.19 18.38
N MET A 105 23.22 2.95 17.28
CA MET A 105 24.25 3.94 16.98
C MET A 105 23.78 5.38 17.09
N ALA A 106 22.52 5.65 16.81
CA ALA A 106 21.98 7.00 16.86
C ALA A 106 21.78 7.47 18.30
N GLY A 107 22.32 8.65 18.64
CA GLY A 107 22.06 9.30 19.92
C GLY A 107 20.58 9.66 20.07
N LYS A 108 20.11 9.81 21.32
CA LYS A 108 18.68 10.08 21.61
C LYS A 108 18.06 11.25 20.81
N LYS A 109 18.79 12.32 20.56
CA LYS A 109 18.30 13.48 19.78
C LYS A 109 18.27 13.16 18.28
N THR A 110 19.34 12.59 17.75
CA THR A 110 19.47 12.27 16.32
C THR A 110 18.51 11.13 15.94
N GLY A 111 18.45 10.08 16.75
CA GLY A 111 17.52 8.97 16.53
C GLY A 111 16.06 9.41 16.49
N GLY A 112 15.64 10.33 17.38
CA GLY A 112 14.28 10.85 17.37
C GLY A 112 13.92 11.61 16.10
N ILE A 113 14.85 12.41 15.55
CA ILE A 113 14.63 13.15 14.29
C ILE A 113 14.50 12.18 13.11
N PHE A 114 15.40 11.20 13.01
CA PHE A 114 15.34 10.20 11.93
C PHE A 114 14.08 9.33 12.02
N LEU A 115 13.69 8.92 13.24
CA LEU A 115 12.45 8.17 13.44
C LEU A 115 11.24 8.97 12.95
N PHE A 116 11.15 10.24 13.31
CA PHE A 116 10.08 11.13 12.85
C PHE A 116 10.03 11.24 11.31
N ILE A 117 11.20 11.37 10.65
CA ILE A 117 11.28 11.41 9.19
C ILE A 117 10.78 10.08 8.59
N VAL A 118 11.20 8.94 9.14
CA VAL A 118 10.77 7.62 8.67
C VAL A 118 9.25 7.44 8.86
N GLU A 119 8.70 7.87 9.99
CA GLU A 119 7.25 7.83 10.25
C GLU A 119 6.47 8.72 9.26
N LEU A 120 6.98 9.92 8.95
CA LEU A 120 6.38 10.79 7.93
C LEU A 120 6.39 10.12 6.55
N LEU A 121 7.52 9.54 6.14
CA LEU A 121 7.62 8.82 4.87
C LEU A 121 6.69 7.60 4.83
N ALA A 122 6.63 6.85 5.93
CA ALA A 122 5.76 5.67 6.02
C ALA A 122 4.26 6.03 6.01
N SER A 123 3.89 7.26 6.38
CA SER A 123 2.50 7.72 6.36
C SER A 123 1.96 8.00 4.95
N ILE A 124 2.84 8.16 3.97
CA ILE A 124 2.46 8.41 2.57
C ILE A 124 2.00 7.08 1.94
N PRO A 125 0.80 7.02 1.34
CA PRO A 125 0.34 5.81 0.65
C PRO A 125 1.34 5.34 -0.41
N SER A 126 1.66 4.05 -0.43
CA SER A 126 2.63 3.45 -1.38
C SER A 126 2.29 3.70 -2.86
N VAL A 127 0.99 3.86 -3.16
CA VAL A 127 0.51 4.21 -4.51
C VAL A 127 1.08 5.55 -5.00
N VAL A 128 1.27 6.52 -4.09
CA VAL A 128 1.86 7.83 -4.44
C VAL A 128 3.31 7.66 -4.87
N TYR A 129 4.09 6.85 -4.14
CA TYR A 129 5.47 6.53 -4.53
C TYR A 129 5.54 5.78 -5.87
N GLY A 130 4.62 4.83 -6.10
CA GLY A 130 4.52 4.13 -7.38
C GLY A 130 4.21 5.06 -8.54
N LEU A 131 3.28 6.00 -8.35
CA LEU A 131 2.94 7.01 -9.35
C LEU A 131 4.10 7.96 -9.65
N LEU A 132 4.79 8.45 -8.62
CA LEU A 132 6.00 9.27 -8.78
C LEU A 132 7.09 8.52 -9.52
N GLY A 133 7.30 7.23 -9.19
CA GLY A 133 8.23 6.36 -9.89
C GLY A 133 7.90 6.23 -11.37
N ALA A 134 6.63 5.99 -11.71
CA ALA A 134 6.19 5.89 -13.09
C ALA A 134 6.30 7.21 -13.86
N MET A 135 6.00 8.34 -13.23
CA MET A 135 6.00 9.65 -13.91
C MET A 135 7.39 10.29 -14.02
N LEU A 136 8.27 10.08 -13.04
CA LEU A 136 9.58 10.73 -12.99
C LEU A 136 10.72 9.77 -13.37
N VAL A 137 10.74 8.59 -12.75
CA VAL A 137 11.89 7.67 -12.89
C VAL A 137 11.85 6.94 -14.23
N ALA A 138 10.70 6.46 -14.68
CA ALA A 138 10.60 5.74 -15.94
C ALA A 138 11.04 6.58 -17.14
N PRO A 139 10.58 7.84 -17.36
CA PRO A 139 11.06 8.69 -18.46
C PRO A 139 12.55 8.99 -18.37
N MET A 140 13.10 9.15 -17.15
CA MET A 140 14.55 9.37 -16.97
C MET A 140 15.36 8.15 -17.41
N ILE A 141 14.90 6.95 -17.08
CA ILE A 141 15.57 5.70 -17.50
C ILE A 141 15.50 5.55 -19.01
N PHE A 142 14.35 5.80 -19.64
CA PHE A 142 14.22 5.77 -21.10
C PHE A 142 15.16 6.78 -21.78
N LYS A 143 15.25 8.00 -21.26
CA LYS A 143 16.16 9.02 -21.78
C LYS A 143 17.63 8.62 -21.63
N LEU A 144 17.98 8.00 -20.49
CA LEU A 144 19.32 7.50 -20.25
C LEU A 144 19.67 6.34 -21.20
N GLN A 145 18.76 5.42 -21.43
CA GLN A 145 18.90 4.31 -22.35
C GLN A 145 19.14 4.80 -23.80
N THR A 146 18.37 5.79 -24.25
CA THR A 146 18.56 6.39 -25.58
C THR A 146 19.87 7.15 -25.70
N MET A 147 20.34 7.82 -24.63
CA MET A 147 21.64 8.50 -24.62
C MET A 147 22.83 7.53 -24.64
N LEU A 148 22.72 6.37 -24.00
CA LEU A 148 23.78 5.34 -24.00
C LEU A 148 23.78 4.47 -25.27
N SER A 149 22.89 4.71 -26.24
CA SER A 149 22.76 3.90 -27.48
C SER A 149 22.66 2.39 -27.19
N LEU A 150 22.11 2.01 -26.06
CA LEU A 150 21.89 0.60 -25.76
C LEU A 150 20.62 0.13 -26.48
N PRO A 151 20.73 -0.92 -27.34
CA PRO A 151 19.59 -1.48 -28.05
C PRO A 151 18.54 -2.05 -27.11
#